data_3fe80b0e7e2c75773ca8caf4f217d51e
#
_entry.id   3fe80b0e7e2c75773ca8caf4f217d51e
#
_cell.length_a   1.000
_cell.length_b   1.000
_cell.length_c   1.000
_cell.angle_alpha   90.00
_cell.angle_beta   90.00
_cell.angle_gamma   90.00
#
_symmetry.space_group_name_H-M   'P 1'
#
loop_
_entity.id
_entity.type
_entity.pdbx_description
1 polymer ?
#
loop_
_entity_poly.entity_id
_entity_poly.type
_entity_poly.pdbx_seq_one_letter_code
_entity_poly.pdbx_strand_id
1 'polypeptide(L)'
;MASKLEQLKAMTDVVADTGDIEEIKRFAPLDATTNPSLLLKAAALPHYGALLDHAKRWATDQGGSSAEQQANCCDRFAVDVGREILEIIPGRISTEVDARLSFDTQGSVERARKLIAMYGAAGIDKTRILIKTASTWEGIRAAETLEKEGINCNLTLLFGFSQAAACADAGVFLIS
;
A
#
# COMPACT_ATOMS: atom_id res chain seq x y z
N MET A 1 32.60 -13.38 -5.22
CA MET A 1 31.43 -14.22 -4.91
C MET A 1 30.21 -13.29 -4.83
N ALA A 2 29.08 -13.69 -5.45
CA ALA A 2 27.84 -12.94 -5.35
C ALA A 2 27.38 -12.83 -3.89
N SER A 3 26.84 -11.69 -3.50
CA SER A 3 26.25 -11.49 -2.17
C SER A 3 25.02 -12.36 -1.98
N LYS A 4 24.56 -12.56 -0.74
CA LYS A 4 23.32 -13.30 -0.47
C LYS A 4 22.11 -12.66 -1.15
N LEU A 5 22.07 -11.33 -1.22
CA LEU A 5 21.00 -10.60 -1.90
C LEU A 5 21.01 -10.85 -3.42
N GLU A 6 22.19 -10.83 -4.05
CA GLU A 6 22.29 -11.14 -5.48
C GLU A 6 21.88 -12.57 -5.80
N GLN A 7 22.23 -13.53 -4.93
CA GLN A 7 21.77 -14.92 -5.06
C GLN A 7 20.24 -15.02 -4.91
N LEU A 8 19.65 -14.31 -3.94
CA LEU A 8 18.20 -14.27 -3.73
C LEU A 8 17.47 -13.69 -4.95
N LYS A 9 17.95 -12.55 -5.46
CA LYS A 9 17.41 -11.90 -6.67
C LYS A 9 17.45 -12.78 -7.93
N ALA A 10 18.39 -13.74 -7.98
CA ALA A 10 18.47 -14.68 -9.08
C ALA A 10 17.45 -15.84 -8.98
N MET A 11 16.83 -16.03 -7.81
CA MET A 11 15.90 -17.13 -7.54
C MET A 11 14.44 -16.71 -7.40
N THR A 12 14.20 -15.43 -7.02
CA THR A 12 12.85 -14.92 -6.76
C THR A 12 12.80 -13.41 -6.90
N ASP A 13 11.60 -12.86 -7.01
CA ASP A 13 11.36 -11.43 -6.92
C ASP A 13 11.52 -10.96 -5.46
N VAL A 14 12.33 -9.93 -5.26
CA VAL A 14 12.57 -9.37 -3.93
C VAL A 14 11.66 -8.18 -3.70
N VAL A 15 10.86 -8.25 -2.65
CA VAL A 15 9.96 -7.18 -2.20
C VAL A 15 10.51 -6.57 -0.91
N ALA A 16 10.65 -5.24 -0.87
CA ALA A 16 11.07 -4.54 0.35
C ALA A 16 9.86 -4.20 1.22
N ASP A 17 9.92 -4.56 2.51
CA ASP A 17 8.92 -4.18 3.52
C ASP A 17 9.49 -3.02 4.36
N THR A 18 9.50 -1.82 3.79
CA THR A 18 10.00 -0.61 4.44
C THR A 18 9.37 0.64 3.85
N GLY A 19 9.26 1.70 4.66
CA GLY A 19 8.93 3.06 4.21
C GLY A 19 10.15 3.96 4.06
N ASP A 20 11.38 3.44 4.22
CA ASP A 20 12.61 4.22 4.11
C ASP A 20 13.17 4.14 2.68
N ILE A 21 13.09 5.25 1.94
CA ILE A 21 13.57 5.33 0.56
C ILE A 21 15.09 5.13 0.42
N GLU A 22 15.88 5.43 1.44
CA GLU A 22 17.33 5.21 1.37
C GLU A 22 17.66 3.70 1.44
N GLU A 23 16.89 2.94 2.21
CA GLU A 23 16.98 1.47 2.19
C GLU A 23 16.55 0.91 0.84
N ILE A 24 15.45 1.41 0.27
CA ILE A 24 14.95 0.97 -1.04
C ILE A 24 15.99 1.26 -2.13
N LYS A 25 16.58 2.45 -2.16
CA LYS A 25 17.68 2.78 -3.09
C LYS A 25 18.86 1.82 -2.94
N ARG A 26 19.26 1.54 -1.69
CA ARG A 26 20.39 0.68 -1.38
C ARG A 26 20.19 -0.76 -1.85
N PHE A 27 19.01 -1.32 -1.65
CA PHE A 27 18.73 -2.72 -1.92
C PHE A 27 18.14 -2.97 -3.31
N ALA A 28 17.61 -1.95 -3.96
CA ALA A 28 17.01 -1.98 -5.29
C ALA A 28 16.07 -3.21 -5.48
N PRO A 29 14.97 -3.30 -4.72
CA PRO A 29 14.01 -4.41 -4.83
C PRO A 29 13.20 -4.28 -6.13
N LEU A 30 12.49 -5.34 -6.52
CA LEU A 30 11.54 -5.29 -7.62
C LEU A 30 10.28 -4.52 -7.21
N ASP A 31 9.68 -4.91 -6.09
CA ASP A 31 8.47 -4.33 -5.52
C ASP A 31 8.73 -3.81 -4.09
N ALA A 32 7.81 -3.02 -3.57
CA ALA A 32 7.84 -2.60 -2.18
C ALA A 32 6.44 -2.71 -1.53
N THR A 33 6.42 -2.81 -0.21
CA THR A 33 5.20 -2.78 0.58
C THR A 33 5.36 -1.86 1.76
N THR A 34 4.31 -1.14 2.07
CA THR A 34 4.20 -0.30 3.26
C THR A 34 3.04 -0.76 4.14
N ASN A 35 3.00 -0.23 5.34
CA ASN A 35 1.89 -0.38 6.26
C ASN A 35 1.81 0.86 7.17
N PRO A 36 0.71 1.06 7.94
CA PRO A 36 0.57 2.23 8.80
C PRO A 36 1.71 2.44 9.79
N SER A 37 2.27 1.36 10.35
CA SER A 37 3.39 1.46 11.32
C SER A 37 4.69 1.90 10.65
N LEU A 38 4.96 1.43 9.43
CA LEU A 38 6.12 1.87 8.64
C LEU A 38 5.97 3.33 8.22
N LEU A 39 4.78 3.76 7.81
CA LEU A 39 4.49 5.15 7.48
C LEU A 39 4.63 6.07 8.69
N LEU A 40 4.21 5.62 9.88
CA LEU A 40 4.41 6.37 11.12
C LEU A 40 5.90 6.57 11.43
N LYS A 41 6.72 5.53 11.25
CA LYS A 41 8.19 5.64 11.39
C LYS A 41 8.77 6.58 10.33
N ALA A 42 8.35 6.44 9.07
CA ALA A 42 8.78 7.32 7.98
C ALA A 42 8.45 8.79 8.26
N ALA A 43 7.27 9.09 8.79
CA ALA A 43 6.86 10.47 9.14
C ALA A 43 7.78 11.15 10.16
N ALA A 44 8.55 10.39 10.94
CA ALA A 44 9.53 10.90 11.87
C ALA A 44 10.90 11.19 11.23
N LEU A 45 11.13 10.77 9.99
CA LEU A 45 12.39 10.98 9.28
C LEU A 45 12.43 12.38 8.66
N PRO A 46 13.53 13.13 8.81
CA PRO A 46 13.61 14.52 8.35
C PRO A 46 13.31 14.70 6.85
N HIS A 47 13.68 13.77 6.01
CA HIS A 47 13.48 13.86 4.56
C HIS A 47 12.02 13.73 4.13
N TYR A 48 11.13 13.20 4.99
CA TYR A 48 9.68 13.15 4.73
C TYR A 48 8.90 14.34 5.30
N GLY A 49 9.54 15.28 5.98
CA GLY A 49 8.87 16.44 6.57
C GLY A 49 8.04 17.24 5.55
N ALA A 50 8.60 17.48 4.37
CA ALA A 50 7.91 18.19 3.29
C ALA A 50 6.66 17.45 2.78
N LEU A 51 6.71 16.12 2.68
CA LEU A 51 5.57 15.29 2.27
C LEU A 51 4.47 15.30 3.34
N LEU A 52 4.86 15.22 4.61
CA LEU A 52 3.90 15.29 5.71
C LEU A 52 3.21 16.67 5.76
N ASP A 53 3.93 17.75 5.56
CA ASP A 53 3.36 19.10 5.51
C ASP A 53 2.46 19.30 4.27
N HIS A 54 2.82 18.71 3.14
CA HIS A 54 1.94 18.66 1.98
C HIS A 54 0.66 17.90 2.27
N ALA A 55 0.74 16.71 2.87
CA ALA A 55 -0.42 15.91 3.22
C ALA A 55 -1.37 16.63 4.20
N LYS A 56 -0.83 17.35 5.20
CA LYS A 56 -1.61 18.16 6.15
C LYS A 56 -2.36 19.29 5.43
N ARG A 57 -1.68 20.07 4.59
CA ARG A 57 -2.31 21.15 3.80
C ARG A 57 -3.42 20.62 2.92
N TRP A 58 -3.10 19.57 2.14
CA TRP A 58 -4.07 18.94 1.25
C TRP A 58 -5.32 18.47 2.02
N ALA A 59 -5.14 17.83 3.18
CA ALA A 59 -6.25 17.34 4.00
C ALA A 59 -7.11 18.50 4.56
N THR A 60 -6.49 19.62 4.95
CA THR A 60 -7.19 20.82 5.39
C THR A 60 -8.04 21.42 4.26
N ASP A 61 -7.48 21.48 3.04
CA ASP A 61 -8.17 22.02 1.85
C ASP A 61 -9.38 21.17 1.43
N GLN A 62 -9.38 19.85 1.75
CA GLN A 62 -10.54 18.99 1.54
C GLN A 62 -11.70 19.33 2.48
N GLY A 63 -11.46 20.03 3.58
CA GLY A 63 -12.47 20.35 4.59
C GLY A 63 -12.93 19.13 5.40
N GLY A 64 -14.14 19.22 5.95
CA GLY A 64 -14.74 18.18 6.78
C GLY A 64 -14.36 18.28 8.26
N SER A 65 -14.78 17.30 9.05
CA SER A 65 -14.47 17.18 10.48
C SER A 65 -12.97 16.94 10.72
N SER A 66 -12.51 17.18 11.93
CA SER A 66 -11.12 16.88 12.33
C SER A 66 -10.74 15.41 12.09
N ALA A 67 -11.66 14.48 12.32
CA ALA A 67 -11.42 13.05 12.07
C ALA A 67 -11.28 12.74 10.58
N GLU A 68 -12.09 13.37 9.72
CA GLU A 68 -11.99 13.21 8.26
C GLU A 68 -10.69 13.83 7.73
N GLN A 69 -10.32 15.03 8.20
CA GLN A 69 -9.05 15.65 7.82
C GLN A 69 -7.85 14.81 8.26
N GLN A 70 -7.90 14.21 9.44
CA GLN A 70 -6.85 13.29 9.90
C GLN A 70 -6.74 12.04 9.01
N ALA A 71 -7.88 11.42 8.67
CA ALA A 71 -7.91 10.28 7.76
C ALA A 71 -7.40 10.64 6.35
N ASN A 72 -7.80 11.81 5.84
CA ASN A 72 -7.33 12.35 4.56
C ASN A 72 -5.82 12.61 4.57
N CYS A 73 -5.28 13.14 5.68
CA CYS A 73 -3.85 13.35 5.84
C CYS A 73 -3.06 12.03 5.80
N CYS A 74 -3.54 10.99 6.48
CA CYS A 74 -2.91 9.67 6.46
C CYS A 74 -2.92 9.06 5.04
N ASP A 75 -4.05 9.13 4.34
CA ASP A 75 -4.16 8.64 2.96
C ASP A 75 -3.22 9.40 2.03
N ARG A 76 -3.19 10.74 2.13
CA ARG A 76 -2.34 11.57 1.29
C ARG A 76 -0.87 11.28 1.54
N PHE A 77 -0.45 11.18 2.79
CA PHE A 77 0.92 10.85 3.13
C PHE A 77 1.33 9.46 2.63
N ALA A 78 0.45 8.45 2.75
CA ALA A 78 0.69 7.11 2.21
C ALA A 78 0.91 7.14 0.69
N VAL A 79 0.08 7.88 -0.03
CA VAL A 79 0.20 8.05 -1.49
C VAL A 79 1.47 8.81 -1.86
N ASP A 80 1.83 9.87 -1.15
CA ASP A 80 3.02 10.66 -1.43
C ASP A 80 4.29 9.83 -1.20
N VAL A 81 4.39 9.07 -0.10
CA VAL A 81 5.50 8.14 0.13
C VAL A 81 5.54 7.04 -0.94
N GLY A 82 4.37 6.47 -1.29
CA GLY A 82 4.28 5.46 -2.35
C GLY A 82 4.77 5.97 -3.71
N ARG A 83 4.49 7.23 -4.05
CA ARG A 83 5.02 7.87 -5.27
C ARG A 83 6.54 7.95 -5.28
N GLU A 84 7.15 8.46 -4.20
CA GLU A 84 8.61 8.53 -4.08
C GLU A 84 9.25 7.13 -4.23
N ILE A 85 8.63 6.11 -3.65
CA ILE A 85 9.09 4.72 -3.80
C ILE A 85 8.99 4.26 -5.25
N LEU A 86 7.88 4.55 -5.94
CA LEU A 86 7.66 4.15 -7.33
C LEU A 86 8.60 4.81 -8.34
N GLU A 87 9.24 5.93 -7.97
CA GLU A 87 10.32 6.53 -8.78
C GLU A 87 11.61 5.69 -8.74
N ILE A 88 11.77 4.85 -7.72
CA ILE A 88 12.98 4.05 -7.48
C ILE A 88 12.80 2.62 -7.96
N ILE A 89 11.66 1.99 -7.65
CA ILE A 89 11.40 0.59 -7.97
C ILE A 89 10.76 0.43 -9.36
N PRO A 90 11.10 -0.61 -10.12
CA PRO A 90 10.49 -0.87 -11.43
C PRO A 90 9.08 -1.47 -11.34
N GLY A 91 8.76 -2.15 -10.24
CA GLY A 91 7.52 -2.90 -10.04
C GLY A 91 6.42 -2.11 -9.33
N ARG A 92 5.81 -2.70 -8.31
CA ARG A 92 4.59 -2.22 -7.64
C ARG A 92 4.84 -1.81 -6.20
N ILE A 93 3.98 -0.91 -5.72
CA ILE A 93 3.88 -0.57 -4.29
C ILE A 93 2.58 -1.12 -3.69
N SER A 94 2.65 -1.81 -2.56
CA SER A 94 1.48 -2.14 -1.75
C SER A 94 1.19 -1.01 -0.77
N THR A 95 0.00 -0.38 -0.92
CA THR A 95 -0.49 0.68 -0.03
C THR A 95 -1.69 0.17 0.75
N GLU A 96 -1.58 0.17 2.08
CA GLU A 96 -2.56 -0.45 2.96
C GLU A 96 -3.71 0.51 3.30
N VAL A 97 -4.94 0.00 3.25
CA VAL A 97 -6.12 0.70 3.79
C VAL A 97 -6.07 0.73 5.32
N ASP A 98 -6.83 1.63 5.92
CA ASP A 98 -6.90 1.75 7.39
C ASP A 98 -7.32 0.42 8.04
N ALA A 99 -6.52 -0.07 8.98
CA ALA A 99 -6.75 -1.35 9.67
C ALA A 99 -8.11 -1.41 10.40
N ARG A 100 -8.70 -0.27 10.76
CA ARG A 100 -10.04 -0.18 11.34
C ARG A 100 -11.14 -0.66 10.40
N LEU A 101 -10.85 -0.74 9.10
CA LEU A 101 -11.77 -1.24 8.07
C LEU A 101 -11.66 -2.77 7.87
N SER A 102 -10.84 -3.48 8.65
CA SER A 102 -10.59 -4.92 8.47
C SER A 102 -11.86 -5.79 8.49
N PHE A 103 -12.93 -5.33 9.13
CA PHE A 103 -14.23 -6.00 9.21
C PHE A 103 -15.36 -5.21 8.53
N ASP A 104 -15.01 -4.30 7.62
CA ASP A 104 -15.93 -3.48 6.84
C ASP A 104 -15.61 -3.59 5.35
N THR A 105 -16.33 -4.45 4.65
CA THR A 105 -16.15 -4.69 3.21
C THR A 105 -16.36 -3.42 2.41
N GLN A 106 -17.46 -2.71 2.67
CA GLN A 106 -17.83 -1.53 1.89
C GLN A 106 -16.83 -0.39 2.13
N GLY A 107 -16.50 -0.11 3.39
CA GLY A 107 -15.50 0.91 3.74
C GLY A 107 -14.12 0.60 3.14
N SER A 108 -13.71 -0.68 3.11
CA SER A 108 -12.46 -1.12 2.47
C SER A 108 -12.46 -0.84 0.97
N VAL A 109 -13.55 -1.17 0.26
CA VAL A 109 -13.69 -0.89 -1.19
C VAL A 109 -13.66 0.61 -1.48
N GLU A 110 -14.41 1.41 -0.73
CA GLU A 110 -14.45 2.86 -0.90
C GLU A 110 -13.09 3.50 -0.65
N ARG A 111 -12.38 3.07 0.40
CA ARG A 111 -11.03 3.56 0.71
C ARG A 111 -10.03 3.16 -0.36
N ALA A 112 -10.09 1.94 -0.85
CA ALA A 112 -9.25 1.44 -1.94
C ALA A 112 -9.41 2.28 -3.21
N ARG A 113 -10.65 2.51 -3.64
CA ARG A 113 -10.96 3.35 -4.80
C ARG A 113 -10.45 4.78 -4.63
N LYS A 114 -10.57 5.35 -3.43
CA LYS A 114 -10.03 6.67 -3.10
C LYS A 114 -8.51 6.70 -3.27
N LEU A 115 -7.78 5.73 -2.71
CA LEU A 115 -6.33 5.66 -2.85
C LEU A 115 -5.91 5.54 -4.33
N ILE A 116 -6.56 4.68 -5.11
CA ILE A 116 -6.30 4.52 -6.55
C ILE A 116 -6.58 5.84 -7.30
N ALA A 117 -7.66 6.53 -6.98
CA ALA A 117 -7.95 7.84 -7.59
C ALA A 117 -6.87 8.89 -7.24
N MET A 118 -6.35 8.87 -6.01
CA MET A 118 -5.27 9.77 -5.59
C MET A 118 -3.96 9.47 -6.32
N TYR A 119 -3.60 8.20 -6.54
CA TYR A 119 -2.46 7.80 -7.36
C TYR A 119 -2.66 8.21 -8.82
N GLY A 120 -3.85 7.99 -9.39
CA GLY A 120 -4.19 8.40 -10.75
C GLY A 120 -4.08 9.91 -10.96
N ALA A 121 -4.57 10.72 -10.00
CA ALA A 121 -4.41 12.18 -10.02
C ALA A 121 -2.94 12.63 -9.93
N ALA A 122 -2.07 11.78 -9.40
CA ALA A 122 -0.62 11.98 -9.36
C ALA A 122 0.12 11.40 -10.60
N GLY A 123 -0.62 10.92 -11.62
CA GLY A 123 -0.05 10.37 -12.85
C GLY A 123 0.46 8.93 -12.74
N ILE A 124 0.12 8.22 -11.67
CA ILE A 124 0.53 6.81 -11.47
C ILE A 124 -0.59 5.89 -11.96
N ASP A 125 -0.22 4.97 -12.86
CA ASP A 125 -1.16 3.96 -13.35
C ASP A 125 -1.49 2.93 -12.25
N LYS A 126 -2.76 2.52 -12.18
CA LYS A 126 -3.24 1.55 -11.16
C LYS A 126 -2.53 0.19 -11.22
N THR A 127 -1.95 -0.18 -12.37
CA THR A 127 -1.17 -1.42 -12.52
C THR A 127 0.12 -1.43 -11.71
N ARG A 128 0.58 -0.26 -11.25
CA ARG A 128 1.72 -0.08 -10.36
C ARG A 128 1.36 -0.15 -8.88
N ILE A 129 0.07 -0.31 -8.54
CA ILE A 129 -0.44 -0.27 -7.18
C ILE A 129 -1.06 -1.61 -6.80
N LEU A 130 -0.75 -2.10 -5.61
CA LEU A 130 -1.50 -3.14 -4.93
C LEU A 130 -2.20 -2.53 -3.73
N ILE A 131 -3.51 -2.65 -3.66
CA ILE A 131 -4.24 -2.27 -2.45
C ILE A 131 -4.04 -3.35 -1.40
N LYS A 132 -3.44 -2.99 -0.26
CA LYS A 132 -3.19 -3.93 0.83
C LYS A 132 -4.33 -3.86 1.84
N THR A 133 -4.90 -5.02 2.19
CA THR A 133 -5.99 -5.15 3.16
C THR A 133 -5.86 -6.46 3.95
N ALA A 134 -6.45 -6.53 5.15
CA ALA A 134 -6.37 -7.73 5.98
C ALA A 134 -7.13 -8.90 5.35
N SER A 135 -6.60 -10.13 5.50
CA SER A 135 -7.22 -11.39 5.05
C SER A 135 -8.34 -11.85 6.00
N THR A 136 -9.19 -10.92 6.45
CA THR A 136 -10.48 -11.22 7.07
C THR A 136 -11.48 -11.66 5.99
N TRP A 137 -12.61 -12.22 6.37
CA TRP A 137 -13.66 -12.54 5.41
C TRP A 137 -14.11 -11.28 4.66
N GLU A 138 -14.33 -10.18 5.36
CA GLU A 138 -14.75 -8.90 4.81
C GLU A 138 -13.68 -8.31 3.87
N GLY A 139 -12.41 -8.41 4.24
CA GLY A 139 -11.30 -7.96 3.40
C GLY A 139 -11.15 -8.78 2.12
N ILE A 140 -11.35 -10.11 2.18
CA ILE A 140 -11.35 -10.99 1.00
C ILE A 140 -12.53 -10.63 0.07
N ARG A 141 -13.73 -10.35 0.60
CA ARG A 141 -14.87 -9.91 -0.21
C ARG A 141 -14.66 -8.54 -0.84
N ALA A 142 -13.98 -7.63 -0.12
CA ALA A 142 -13.56 -6.34 -0.68
C ALA A 142 -12.57 -6.54 -1.84
N ALA A 143 -11.56 -7.39 -1.66
CA ALA A 143 -10.58 -7.69 -2.69
C ALA A 143 -11.23 -8.33 -3.93
N GLU A 144 -12.15 -9.27 -3.77
CA GLU A 144 -12.89 -9.85 -4.91
C GLU A 144 -13.61 -8.78 -5.76
N THR A 145 -14.16 -7.77 -5.11
CA THR A 145 -14.81 -6.65 -5.80
C THR A 145 -13.77 -5.81 -6.55
N LEU A 146 -12.66 -5.48 -5.90
CA LEU A 146 -11.60 -4.64 -6.48
C LEU A 146 -10.86 -5.34 -7.64
N GLU A 147 -10.58 -6.63 -7.52
CA GLU A 147 -9.94 -7.42 -8.59
C GLU A 147 -10.81 -7.45 -9.86
N LYS A 148 -12.14 -7.57 -9.71
CA LYS A 148 -13.09 -7.47 -10.84
C LYS A 148 -13.09 -6.08 -11.51
N GLU A 149 -12.68 -5.04 -10.79
CA GLU A 149 -12.51 -3.68 -11.30
C GLU A 149 -11.09 -3.45 -11.89
N GLY A 150 -10.25 -4.47 -11.86
CA GLY A 150 -8.86 -4.40 -12.30
C GLY A 150 -7.98 -3.59 -11.35
N ILE A 151 -8.32 -3.57 -10.07
CA ILE A 151 -7.53 -3.04 -8.97
C ILE A 151 -6.92 -4.24 -8.22
N ASN A 152 -5.64 -4.48 -8.41
CA ASN A 152 -4.97 -5.62 -7.80
C ASN A 152 -4.78 -5.42 -6.29
N CYS A 153 -4.93 -6.51 -5.53
CA CYS A 153 -4.86 -6.51 -4.08
C CYS A 153 -3.71 -7.36 -3.53
N ASN A 154 -3.19 -6.95 -2.37
CA ASN A 154 -2.28 -7.72 -1.53
C ASN A 154 -2.98 -8.01 -0.19
N LEU A 155 -3.41 -9.25 0.03
CA LEU A 155 -4.08 -9.66 1.26
C LEU A 155 -3.07 -10.05 2.32
N THR A 156 -2.98 -9.22 3.38
CA THR A 156 -2.03 -9.40 4.49
C THR A 156 -2.68 -10.03 5.73
N LEU A 157 -1.87 -10.39 6.72
CA LEU A 157 -2.30 -11.11 7.93
C LEU A 157 -2.92 -12.46 7.59
N LEU A 158 -2.29 -13.17 6.66
CA LEU A 158 -2.71 -14.49 6.20
C LEU A 158 -1.91 -15.56 6.94
N PHE A 159 -2.56 -16.29 7.84
CA PHE A 159 -1.92 -17.26 8.72
C PHE A 159 -2.45 -18.69 8.56
N GLY A 160 -3.54 -18.86 7.81
CA GLY A 160 -4.19 -20.16 7.68
C GLY A 160 -4.49 -20.56 6.25
N PHE A 161 -4.51 -21.87 5.99
CA PHE A 161 -4.81 -22.42 4.67
C PHE A 161 -6.21 -22.01 4.17
N SER A 162 -7.20 -21.94 5.05
CA SER A 162 -8.57 -21.52 4.70
C SER A 162 -8.63 -20.07 4.18
N GLN A 163 -7.81 -19.17 4.75
CA GLN A 163 -7.68 -17.81 4.24
C GLN A 163 -7.06 -17.82 2.83
N ALA A 164 -5.98 -18.59 2.62
CA ALA A 164 -5.34 -18.69 1.31
C ALA A 164 -6.28 -19.24 0.24
N ALA A 165 -7.05 -20.29 0.55
CA ALA A 165 -8.05 -20.86 -0.34
C ALA A 165 -9.14 -19.82 -0.71
N ALA A 166 -9.69 -19.11 0.29
CA ALA A 166 -10.68 -18.08 0.04
C ALA A 166 -10.14 -16.88 -0.78
N CYS A 167 -8.88 -16.49 -0.58
CA CYS A 167 -8.21 -15.50 -1.41
C CYS A 167 -8.04 -15.97 -2.86
N ALA A 168 -7.69 -17.24 -3.06
CA ALA A 168 -7.57 -17.82 -4.39
C ALA A 168 -8.93 -17.86 -5.12
N ASP A 169 -9.99 -18.27 -4.42
CA ASP A 169 -11.36 -18.27 -4.96
C ASP A 169 -11.84 -16.85 -5.32
N ALA A 170 -11.41 -15.85 -4.57
CA ALA A 170 -11.69 -14.44 -4.83
C ALA A 170 -10.85 -13.83 -5.96
N GLY A 171 -9.86 -14.56 -6.51
CA GLY A 171 -8.99 -14.10 -7.58
C GLY A 171 -7.95 -13.06 -7.14
N VAL A 172 -7.57 -13.06 -5.86
CA VAL A 172 -6.62 -12.11 -5.28
C VAL A 172 -5.23 -12.25 -5.92
N PHE A 173 -4.65 -11.12 -6.31
CA PHE A 173 -3.35 -11.07 -7.00
C PHE A 173 -2.18 -11.54 -6.12
N LEU A 174 -2.13 -11.09 -4.85
CA LEU A 174 -1.02 -11.38 -3.92
C LEU A 174 -1.54 -11.62 -2.51
N ILE A 175 -0.92 -12.55 -1.81
CA ILE A 175 -1.14 -12.82 -0.37
C ILE A 175 0.18 -12.71 0.40
N SER A 176 0.13 -12.20 1.65
CA SER A 176 1.32 -12.00 2.48
C SER A 176 1.06 -12.18 3.99
#